data_3191678f492510f78dc0fba351f57855
#
_entry.id   3191678f492510f78dc0fba351f57855
#
_cell.length_a   1.000
_cell.length_b   1.000
_cell.length_c   1.000
_cell.angle_alpha   90.00
_cell.angle_beta   90.00
_cell.angle_gamma   90.00
#
_symmetry.space_group_name_H-M   'P 1'
#
loop_
_entity.id
_entity.type
_entity.pdbx_description
1 polymer ?
#
loop_
_entity_poly.entity_id
_entity_poly.type
_entity_poly.pdbx_seq_one_letter_code
_entity_poly.pdbx_strand_id
1 'polypeptide(L)'
;MAWFRLEENPYHDNEWGIFPSNPFYQKFSGIRGSYAVYPARLLGFTYGDWCRWCRDNFNAKLYGPKSKYVSVLFPNKADAEAVMKILENRMNKIVKENVL
;
A
#
# COMPACT_ATOMS: atom_id res chain seq x y z
N MET A 1 -7.43 5.68 14.04
CA MET A 1 -5.96 5.54 13.91
C MET A 1 -5.63 5.23 12.46
N ALA A 2 -4.69 5.97 11.86
CA ALA A 2 -4.28 5.74 10.48
C ALA A 2 -3.18 4.67 10.41
N TRP A 3 -3.45 3.58 9.71
CA TRP A 3 -2.51 2.49 9.51
C TRP A 3 -1.55 2.74 8.36
N PHE A 4 -1.94 3.62 7.43
CA PHE A 4 -1.19 3.94 6.22
C PHE A 4 -1.11 5.43 6.03
N ARG A 5 -0.14 5.87 5.24
CA ARG A 5 0.01 7.28 4.83
C ARG A 5 0.30 7.36 3.35
N LEU A 6 -0.01 8.50 2.76
CA LEU A 6 0.35 8.81 1.38
C LEU A 6 1.62 9.65 1.35
N GLU A 7 2.49 9.37 0.39
CA GLU A 7 3.63 10.21 0.09
C GLU A 7 3.72 10.44 -1.41
N GLU A 8 3.95 11.69 -1.79
CA GLU A 8 4.22 12.04 -3.17
C GLU A 8 5.65 11.65 -3.53
N ASN A 9 5.83 11.11 -4.75
CA ASN A 9 7.15 10.78 -5.24
C ASN A 9 7.97 12.08 -5.38
N PRO A 10 9.13 12.20 -4.73
CA PRO A 10 9.93 13.42 -4.79
C PRO A 10 10.54 13.70 -6.16
N TYR A 11 10.57 12.71 -7.04
CA TYR A 11 11.19 12.83 -8.37
C TYR A 11 10.20 13.10 -9.49
N HIS A 12 8.91 12.84 -9.25
CA HIS A 12 7.86 13.00 -10.25
C HIS A 12 6.60 13.56 -9.59
N ASP A 13 6.17 14.72 -10.04
CA ASP A 13 4.93 15.32 -9.58
C ASP A 13 3.73 14.42 -9.93
N ASN A 14 2.71 14.44 -9.09
CA ASN A 14 1.47 13.70 -9.27
C ASN A 14 1.61 12.17 -9.28
N GLU A 15 2.64 11.65 -8.63
CA GLU A 15 2.75 10.21 -8.36
C GLU A 15 2.70 9.97 -6.85
N TRP A 16 1.79 9.11 -6.40
CA TRP A 16 1.51 8.90 -4.98
C TRP A 16 1.68 7.45 -4.59
N GLY A 17 2.44 7.22 -3.52
CA GLY A 17 2.63 5.89 -2.93
C GLY A 17 1.88 5.76 -1.61
N ILE A 18 1.47 4.54 -1.29
CA ILE A 18 0.85 4.19 -0.02
C ILE A 18 1.89 3.48 0.84
N PHE A 19 2.15 4.02 2.02
CA PHE A 19 3.16 3.48 2.94
C PHE A 19 2.51 3.11 4.27
N PRO A 20 2.98 2.04 4.93
CA PRO A 20 2.59 1.78 6.32
C PRO A 20 3.04 2.90 7.24
N SER A 21 2.19 3.26 8.18
CA SER A 21 2.51 4.20 9.25
C SER A 21 3.07 3.47 10.48
N ASN A 22 3.54 4.22 11.48
CA ASN A 22 4.06 3.65 12.71
C ASN A 22 3.11 2.66 13.41
N PRO A 23 1.80 2.94 13.54
CA PRO A 23 0.88 1.97 14.14
C PRO A 23 0.87 0.63 13.43
N PHE A 24 0.97 0.61 12.10
CA PHE A 24 1.06 -0.64 11.34
C PHE A 24 2.32 -1.42 11.71
N TYR A 25 3.47 -0.75 11.73
CA TYR A 25 4.73 -1.38 12.10
C TYR A 25 4.73 -1.90 13.54
N GLN A 26 4.11 -1.18 14.46
CA GLN A 26 3.99 -1.64 15.84
C GLN A 26 3.14 -2.91 15.95
N LYS A 27 2.07 -2.99 15.17
CA LYS A 27 1.20 -4.17 15.15
C LYS A 27 1.90 -5.38 14.54
N PHE A 28 2.72 -5.17 13.52
CA PHE A 28 3.44 -6.22 12.80
C PHE A 28 4.94 -6.14 13.06
N SER A 29 5.34 -5.95 14.31
CA SER A 29 6.76 -5.89 14.69
C SER A 29 7.49 -7.18 14.28
N GLY A 30 8.70 -7.01 13.79
CA GLY A 30 9.52 -8.13 13.31
C GLY A 30 9.28 -8.54 11.88
N ILE A 31 8.24 -8.02 11.22
CA ILE A 31 8.00 -8.28 9.81
C ILE A 31 8.82 -7.29 8.99
N ARG A 32 9.67 -7.83 8.11
CA ARG A 32 10.51 -7.04 7.21
C ARG A 32 10.17 -7.38 5.77
N GLY A 33 10.25 -6.39 4.89
CA GLY A 33 10.00 -6.55 3.46
C GLY A 33 9.63 -5.25 2.80
N SER A 34 9.30 -5.29 1.51
CA SER A 34 8.90 -4.10 0.79
C SER A 34 7.53 -3.62 1.26
N TYR A 35 7.36 -2.31 1.32
CA TYR A 35 6.13 -1.67 1.77
C TYR A 35 4.91 -2.03 0.91
N ALA A 36 5.14 -2.44 -0.32
CA ALA A 36 4.05 -2.80 -1.23
C ALA A 36 3.52 -4.22 -0.99
N VAL A 37 4.31 -5.10 -0.37
CA VAL A 37 3.94 -6.50 -0.16
C VAL A 37 2.87 -6.64 0.92
N TYR A 38 3.00 -5.91 2.00
CA TYR A 38 2.07 -6.04 3.14
C TYR A 38 0.65 -5.60 2.84
N PRO A 39 0.44 -4.45 2.21
CA PRO A 39 -0.91 -4.11 1.77
C PRO A 39 -1.54 -5.16 0.88
N ALA A 40 -0.77 -5.73 -0.05
CA ALA A 40 -1.25 -6.79 -0.92
C ALA A 40 -1.72 -8.02 -0.14
N ARG A 41 -0.97 -8.43 0.88
CA ARG A 41 -1.33 -9.57 1.73
C ARG A 41 -2.62 -9.34 2.51
N LEU A 42 -2.85 -8.11 2.98
CA LEU A 42 -4.09 -7.77 3.68
C LEU A 42 -5.32 -8.00 2.81
N LEU A 43 -5.18 -7.84 1.49
CA LEU A 43 -6.25 -8.07 0.53
C LEU A 43 -6.25 -9.50 -0.04
N GLY A 44 -5.34 -10.37 0.41
CA GLY A 44 -5.24 -11.72 -0.11
C GLY A 44 -4.57 -11.84 -1.46
N PHE A 45 -3.92 -10.78 -1.95
CA PHE A 45 -3.21 -10.82 -3.22
C PHE A 45 -1.77 -11.31 -3.05
N THR A 46 -1.24 -11.94 -4.10
CA THR A 46 0.20 -12.01 -4.27
C THR A 46 0.69 -10.62 -4.70
N TYR A 47 2.00 -10.39 -4.60
CA TYR A 47 2.58 -9.12 -5.05
C TYR A 47 2.28 -8.84 -6.52
N GLY A 48 2.40 -9.84 -7.38
CA GLY A 48 2.10 -9.70 -8.80
C GLY A 48 0.63 -9.35 -9.06
N ASP A 49 -0.28 -9.99 -8.34
CA ASP A 49 -1.72 -9.70 -8.45
C ASP A 49 -2.05 -8.29 -7.99
N TRP A 50 -1.42 -7.84 -6.90
CA TRP A 50 -1.55 -6.48 -6.41
C TRP A 50 -1.13 -5.45 -7.45
N CYS A 51 0.04 -5.65 -8.06
CA CYS A 51 0.54 -4.76 -9.10
C CYS A 51 -0.42 -4.69 -10.29
N ARG A 52 -0.90 -5.84 -10.75
CA ARG A 52 -1.85 -5.90 -11.88
C ARG A 52 -3.18 -5.22 -11.52
N TRP A 53 -3.69 -5.47 -10.34
CA TRP A 53 -4.93 -4.85 -9.87
C TRP A 53 -4.84 -3.33 -9.82
N CYS A 54 -3.75 -2.79 -9.29
CA CYS A 54 -3.52 -1.35 -9.24
C CYS A 54 -3.39 -0.74 -10.64
N ARG A 55 -2.64 -1.42 -11.51
CA ARG A 55 -2.47 -0.97 -12.90
C ARG A 55 -3.79 -0.97 -13.66
N ASP A 56 -4.54 -2.07 -13.57
CA ASP A 56 -5.73 -2.27 -14.39
C ASP A 56 -6.91 -1.41 -13.93
N ASN A 57 -7.00 -1.12 -12.64
CA ASN A 57 -8.10 -0.35 -12.08
C ASN A 57 -7.80 1.14 -11.90
N PHE A 58 -6.54 1.53 -11.74
CA PHE A 58 -6.16 2.90 -11.38
C PHE A 58 -5.03 3.49 -12.24
N ASN A 59 -4.64 2.81 -13.30
CA ASN A 59 -3.50 3.22 -14.14
C ASN A 59 -2.21 3.44 -13.34
N ALA A 60 -2.01 2.69 -12.28
CA ALA A 60 -0.82 2.80 -11.46
C ALA A 60 0.44 2.47 -12.29
N LYS A 61 1.49 3.24 -12.04
CA LYS A 61 2.80 2.96 -12.63
C LYS A 61 3.53 1.94 -11.78
N LEU A 62 4.14 0.95 -12.45
CA LEU A 62 4.87 -0.12 -11.80
C LEU A 62 6.36 0.11 -12.01
N TYR A 63 7.10 0.18 -10.90
CA TYR A 63 8.54 0.32 -10.91
C TYR A 63 9.18 -1.03 -10.56
N GLY A 64 10.30 -1.31 -11.19
CA GLY A 64 10.98 -2.59 -11.02
C GLY A 64 11.47 -2.84 -9.58
N PRO A 65 11.81 -4.09 -9.27
CA PRO A 65 12.18 -4.49 -7.91
C PRO A 65 13.47 -3.86 -7.38
N LYS A 66 14.22 -3.17 -8.22
CA LYS A 66 15.42 -2.44 -7.81
C LYS A 66 15.13 -1.06 -7.24
N SER A 67 13.89 -0.61 -7.31
CA SER A 67 13.49 0.64 -6.68
C SER A 67 13.54 0.46 -5.16
N LYS A 68 14.23 1.38 -4.48
CA LYS A 68 14.25 1.43 -3.00
C LYS A 68 12.91 1.87 -2.43
N TYR A 69 12.00 2.25 -3.29
CA TYR A 69 10.71 2.84 -2.93
C TYR A 69 9.58 1.92 -3.38
N VAL A 70 8.38 2.29 -3.02
CA VAL A 70 7.17 1.57 -3.37
C VAL A 70 7.14 1.26 -4.86
N SER A 71 6.85 0.01 -5.18
CA SER A 71 6.83 -0.46 -6.57
C SER A 71 5.58 -0.01 -7.33
N VAL A 72 4.57 0.50 -6.63
CA VAL A 72 3.30 0.93 -7.23
C VAL A 72 3.07 2.39 -6.88
N LEU A 73 2.93 3.23 -7.90
CA LEU A 73 2.67 4.66 -7.74
C LEU A 73 1.42 5.04 -8.53
N PHE A 74 0.52 5.73 -7.86
CA PHE A 74 -0.75 6.16 -8.44
C PHE A 74 -0.60 7.55 -9.07
N PRO A 75 -1.05 7.75 -10.32
CA PRO A 75 -0.97 9.05 -10.97
C PRO A 75 -1.97 10.06 -10.43
N ASN A 76 -2.94 9.62 -9.64
CA ASN A 76 -4.02 10.44 -9.13
C ASN A 76 -4.09 10.26 -7.61
N LYS A 77 -3.96 11.36 -6.86
CA LYS A 77 -4.02 11.33 -5.39
C LYS A 77 -5.36 10.76 -4.88
N ALA A 78 -6.46 11.12 -5.53
CA ALA A 78 -7.79 10.64 -5.14
C ALA A 78 -7.89 9.12 -5.25
N ASP A 79 -7.30 8.53 -6.28
CA ASP A 79 -7.25 7.07 -6.45
C ASP A 79 -6.39 6.41 -5.36
N ALA A 80 -5.25 7.00 -5.06
CA ALA A 80 -4.40 6.51 -3.97
C ALA A 80 -5.13 6.59 -2.63
N GLU A 81 -5.86 7.66 -2.37
CA GLU A 81 -6.67 7.80 -1.14
C GLU A 81 -7.77 6.74 -1.08
N ALA A 82 -8.44 6.46 -2.20
CA ALA A 82 -9.48 5.44 -2.26
C ALA A 82 -8.92 4.05 -1.96
N VAL A 83 -7.78 3.71 -2.53
CA VAL A 83 -7.10 2.43 -2.27
C VAL A 83 -6.63 2.37 -0.82
N MET A 84 -6.05 3.45 -0.30
CA MET A 84 -5.64 3.53 1.09
C MET A 84 -6.82 3.29 2.04
N LYS A 85 -8.00 3.83 1.73
CA LYS A 85 -9.21 3.61 2.52
C LYS A 85 -9.62 2.14 2.54
N ILE A 86 -9.50 1.43 1.42
CA ILE A 86 -9.76 -0.01 1.36
C ILE A 86 -8.82 -0.75 2.30
N LEU A 87 -7.53 -0.41 2.30
CA LEU A 87 -6.53 -1.01 3.17
C LEU A 87 -6.80 -0.69 4.65
N GLU A 88 -7.16 0.56 4.95
CA GLU A 88 -7.52 1.00 6.31
C GLU A 88 -8.71 0.20 6.85
N ASN A 89 -9.75 0.06 6.05
CA ASN A 89 -10.95 -0.70 6.43
C ASN A 89 -10.62 -2.16 6.67
N ARG A 90 -9.80 -2.75 5.82
CA ARG A 90 -9.37 -4.14 5.98
C ARG A 90 -8.55 -4.31 7.26
N MET A 91 -7.63 -3.38 7.52
CA MET A 91 -6.81 -3.41 8.73
C MET A 91 -7.66 -3.29 9.99
N ASN A 92 -8.62 -2.36 9.99
CA ASN A 92 -9.54 -2.20 11.11
C ASN A 92 -10.36 -3.47 11.36
N LYS A 93 -10.79 -4.15 10.31
CA LYS A 93 -11.51 -5.41 10.41
C LYS A 93 -10.63 -6.51 11.01
N ILE A 94 -9.40 -6.63 10.57
CA ILE A 94 -8.45 -7.62 11.09
C ILE A 94 -8.22 -7.42 12.57
N VAL A 95 -7.99 -6.18 13.00
CA VAL A 95 -7.76 -5.85 14.40
C VAL A 95 -9.01 -6.13 15.24
N LYS A 96 -10.19 -5.77 14.75
CA LYS A 96 -11.47 -6.00 15.45
C LYS A 96 -11.75 -7.49 15.63
N GLU A 97 -11.48 -8.30 14.61
CA GLU A 97 -11.74 -9.73 14.64
C GLU A 97 -10.62 -10.52 15.32
N ASN A 98 -9.51 -9.86 15.63
CA ASN A 98 -8.36 -10.49 16.29
C ASN A 98 -7.84 -11.72 15.53
N VAL A 99 -7.77 -11.64 14.20
CA VAL A 99 -7.34 -12.74 13.32
C VAL A 99 -5.85 -12.73 13.01
N LEU A 100 -5.10 -11.94 13.71
CA LEU A 100 -3.65 -11.88 13.57
C LEU A 100 -2.94 -12.73 14.62
#